data_84bc33926b6c397e414c6be9655355c8
#
_entry.id   84bc33926b6c397e414c6be9655355c8
#
_cell.length_a   1.000
_cell.length_b   1.000
_cell.length_c   1.000
_cell.angle_alpha   90.00
_cell.angle_beta   90.00
_cell.angle_gamma   90.00
#
_symmetry.space_group_name_H-M   'P 1'
#
loop_
_entity.id
_entity.type
_entity.pdbx_description
1 polymer ?
#
loop_
_entity_poly.entity_id
_entity_poly.type
_entity_poly.pdbx_seq_one_letter_code
_entity_poly.pdbx_strand_id
1 'polypeptide(L)'
;MIAAGRRSKTSRIAPELEGLGLETDDYRLLVNPTGRFEIGGPMGDAGLTGRKIIIDTYGGMARHGGGAFSGKDPSKVDRSAAYAARYVAKNVVAAGLADRCEVQVAYAIGVAHPVSVMVETFGTERVPNLRIRELIDEHFDLRPGAFRKYLDLHRPVFQKTAAYGHFGREDHDFTWERTDKAQELREAAGLGAGAPV
;
A
#
# COMPACT_ATOMS: atom_id res chain seq x y z
N MET A 1 -33.78 17.29 -4.55
CA MET A 1 -32.69 16.27 -4.46
C MET A 1 -31.66 16.40 -5.60
N ILE A 2 -32.06 16.68 -6.84
CA ILE A 2 -31.14 16.87 -8.00
C ILE A 2 -30.19 18.08 -7.82
N ALA A 3 -30.61 19.14 -7.13
CA ALA A 3 -29.79 20.33 -6.91
C ALA A 3 -28.61 20.12 -5.94
N ALA A 4 -28.75 19.25 -4.95
CA ALA A 4 -27.69 18.95 -4.01
C ALA A 4 -26.57 18.12 -4.68
N GLY A 5 -26.91 17.19 -5.56
CA GLY A 5 -25.95 16.40 -6.33
C GLY A 5 -25.11 17.25 -7.29
N ARG A 6 -25.71 18.23 -7.97
CA ARG A 6 -24.98 19.14 -8.87
C ARG A 6 -24.01 20.05 -8.12
N ARG A 7 -24.40 20.58 -6.96
CA ARG A 7 -23.50 21.42 -6.14
C ARG A 7 -22.31 20.62 -5.60
N SER A 8 -22.52 19.38 -5.22
CA SER A 8 -21.44 18.51 -4.75
C SER A 8 -20.46 18.18 -5.89
N LYS A 9 -20.98 17.93 -7.11
CA LYS A 9 -20.15 17.67 -8.30
C LYS A 9 -19.23 18.86 -8.62
N THR A 10 -19.77 20.07 -8.68
CA THR A 10 -19.02 21.26 -9.12
C THR A 10 -18.18 21.89 -8.02
N SER A 11 -18.60 21.80 -6.76
CA SER A 11 -17.95 22.55 -5.67
C SER A 11 -16.89 21.79 -4.89
N ARG A 12 -16.91 20.46 -4.88
CA ARG A 12 -15.99 19.64 -4.10
C ARG A 12 -15.35 18.50 -4.87
N ILE A 13 -16.13 17.72 -5.61
CA ILE A 13 -15.62 16.51 -6.27
C ILE A 13 -14.77 16.85 -7.51
N ALA A 14 -15.29 17.73 -8.39
CA ALA A 14 -14.59 18.07 -9.62
C ALA A 14 -13.19 18.68 -9.37
N PRO A 15 -12.99 19.66 -8.47
CA PRO A 15 -11.66 20.19 -8.19
C PRO A 15 -10.66 19.16 -7.69
N GLU A 16 -11.13 18.19 -6.88
CA GLU A 16 -10.24 17.11 -6.38
C GLU A 16 -9.83 16.16 -7.52
N LEU A 17 -10.76 15.80 -8.41
CA LEU A 17 -10.46 14.97 -9.56
C LEU A 17 -9.53 15.68 -10.57
N GLU A 18 -9.77 16.96 -10.82
CA GLU A 18 -8.92 17.81 -11.67
C GLU A 18 -7.49 17.91 -11.10
N GLY A 19 -7.38 18.07 -9.78
CA GLY A 19 -6.09 18.07 -9.07
C GLY A 19 -5.30 16.76 -9.23
N LEU A 20 -5.99 15.66 -9.52
CA LEU A 20 -5.38 14.36 -9.81
C LEU A 20 -5.16 14.11 -11.31
N GLY A 21 -5.47 15.09 -12.18
CA GLY A 21 -5.37 14.95 -13.62
C GLY A 21 -6.42 14.04 -14.25
N LEU A 22 -7.55 13.83 -13.56
CA LEU A 22 -8.64 12.99 -14.03
C LEU A 22 -9.69 13.82 -14.77
N GLU A 23 -10.31 13.23 -15.81
CA GLU A 23 -11.40 13.87 -16.53
C GLU A 23 -12.62 14.02 -15.64
N THR A 24 -13.28 15.21 -15.70
CA THR A 24 -14.42 15.55 -14.84
C THR A 24 -15.72 15.75 -15.61
N ASP A 25 -15.70 15.61 -16.93
CA ASP A 25 -16.85 15.92 -17.78
C ASP A 25 -17.83 14.76 -17.92
N ASP A 26 -17.34 13.53 -17.89
CA ASP A 26 -18.15 12.33 -18.14
C ASP A 26 -17.98 11.26 -17.03
N TYR A 27 -18.25 11.63 -15.78
CA TYR A 27 -18.34 10.63 -14.71
C TYR A 27 -19.76 10.56 -14.12
N ARG A 28 -20.16 9.36 -13.73
CA ARG A 28 -21.44 9.11 -13.09
C ARG A 28 -21.35 9.37 -11.58
N LEU A 29 -22.00 10.44 -11.12
CA LEU A 29 -22.12 10.74 -9.69
C LEU A 29 -23.38 10.11 -9.10
N LEU A 30 -23.20 9.22 -8.14
CA LEU A 30 -24.28 8.62 -7.36
C LEU A 30 -24.27 9.18 -5.94
N VAL A 31 -25.35 9.86 -5.56
CA VAL A 31 -25.52 10.42 -4.20
C VAL A 31 -26.74 9.76 -3.56
N ASN A 32 -26.50 9.00 -2.49
CA ASN A 32 -27.53 8.25 -1.78
C ASN A 32 -28.47 7.49 -2.73
N PRO A 33 -27.94 6.57 -3.57
CA PRO A 33 -28.74 5.92 -4.63
C PRO A 33 -29.87 5.05 -4.06
N THR A 34 -29.83 4.68 -2.78
CA THR A 34 -30.87 3.93 -2.08
C THR A 34 -31.96 4.84 -1.47
N GLY A 35 -31.84 6.16 -1.62
CA GLY A 35 -32.83 7.13 -1.15
C GLY A 35 -32.30 8.08 -0.09
N ARG A 36 -33.20 8.54 0.78
CA ARG A 36 -32.88 9.50 1.83
C ARG A 36 -32.05 8.86 2.95
N PHE A 37 -30.91 9.44 3.26
CA PHE A 37 -30.06 9.06 4.41
C PHE A 37 -30.50 9.87 5.63
N GLU A 38 -31.17 9.24 6.58
CA GLU A 38 -31.75 9.91 7.74
C GLU A 38 -30.97 9.68 9.03
N ILE A 39 -30.53 8.45 9.28
CA ILE A 39 -29.78 8.07 10.49
C ILE A 39 -28.32 7.87 10.12
N GLY A 40 -27.44 8.69 10.67
CA GLY A 40 -25.99 8.61 10.47
C GLY A 40 -25.23 8.46 11.78
N GLY A 41 -23.90 8.47 11.68
CA GLY A 41 -23.01 8.30 12.82
C GLY A 41 -23.15 6.94 13.48
N PRO A 42 -22.70 6.80 14.76
CA PRO A 42 -22.67 5.51 15.48
C PRO A 42 -24.05 4.86 15.66
N MET A 43 -25.12 5.66 15.59
CA MET A 43 -26.51 5.14 15.63
C MET A 43 -26.85 4.32 14.39
N GLY A 44 -26.34 4.72 13.21
CA GLY A 44 -26.57 3.99 11.97
C GLY A 44 -25.60 2.82 11.79
N ASP A 45 -24.32 3.06 12.05
CA ASP A 45 -23.26 2.06 11.98
C ASP A 45 -22.07 2.51 12.84
N ALA A 46 -21.80 1.80 13.91
CA ALA A 46 -20.64 2.05 14.77
C ALA A 46 -19.30 1.60 14.11
N GLY A 47 -19.38 0.83 13.02
CA GLY A 47 -18.22 0.24 12.37
C GLY A 47 -17.55 -0.87 13.16
N LEU A 48 -16.56 -1.51 12.56
CA LEU A 48 -15.73 -2.52 13.20
C LEU A 48 -14.29 -2.40 12.74
N THR A 49 -13.35 -2.41 13.68
CA THR A 49 -11.92 -2.43 13.40
C THR A 49 -11.52 -3.71 12.67
N GLY A 50 -10.65 -3.59 11.65
CA GLY A 50 -10.13 -4.73 10.90
C GLY A 50 -11.11 -5.36 9.90
N ARG A 51 -12.26 -4.74 9.64
CA ARG A 51 -13.23 -5.20 8.62
C ARG A 51 -13.30 -4.31 7.39
N LYS A 52 -12.30 -3.47 7.18
CA LYS A 52 -12.14 -2.62 5.99
C LYS A 52 -10.73 -2.81 5.38
N ILE A 53 -10.29 -4.08 5.32
CA ILE A 53 -8.90 -4.44 4.94
C ILE A 53 -8.48 -3.93 3.57
N ILE A 54 -9.39 -3.82 2.63
CA ILE A 54 -9.12 -3.29 1.29
C ILE A 54 -9.00 -1.76 1.32
N ILE A 55 -9.86 -1.08 2.07
CA ILE A 55 -9.79 0.39 2.27
C ILE A 55 -8.54 0.75 3.09
N ASP A 56 -8.19 -0.06 4.07
CA ASP A 56 -7.00 0.15 4.91
C ASP A 56 -5.68 0.06 4.12
N THR A 57 -5.69 -0.55 2.94
CA THR A 57 -4.51 -0.84 2.12
C THR A 57 -4.52 -0.10 0.78
N TYR A 58 -4.98 -0.73 -0.29
CA TYR A 58 -4.84 -0.22 -1.66
C TYR A 58 -6.18 0.06 -2.37
N GLY A 59 -7.31 -0.01 -1.67
CA GLY A 59 -8.62 0.32 -2.24
C GLY A 59 -9.06 -0.57 -3.41
N GLY A 60 -8.46 -1.75 -3.57
CA GLY A 60 -8.72 -2.67 -4.69
C GLY A 60 -7.73 -2.55 -5.85
N MET A 61 -6.77 -1.62 -5.82
CA MET A 61 -5.73 -1.49 -6.85
C MET A 61 -4.75 -2.68 -6.84
N ALA A 62 -4.44 -3.25 -5.68
CA ALA A 62 -3.58 -4.41 -5.52
C ALA A 62 -4.32 -5.59 -4.88
N ARG A 63 -3.77 -6.78 -5.03
CA ARG A 63 -4.24 -7.99 -4.36
C ARG A 63 -4.01 -7.90 -2.86
N HIS A 64 -4.81 -8.62 -2.09
CA HIS A 64 -4.73 -8.65 -0.63
C HIS A 64 -4.76 -10.08 -0.11
N GLY A 65 -3.89 -10.39 0.86
CA GLY A 65 -3.80 -11.73 1.45
C GLY A 65 -4.93 -12.08 2.44
N GLY A 66 -5.82 -11.13 2.75
CA GLY A 66 -6.98 -11.33 3.62
C GLY A 66 -6.75 -11.03 5.10
N GLY A 67 -5.51 -10.80 5.53
CA GLY A 67 -5.19 -10.52 6.93
C GLY A 67 -5.51 -9.07 7.33
N ALA A 68 -6.31 -8.88 8.38
CA ALA A 68 -6.53 -7.57 8.98
C ALA A 68 -5.27 -7.09 9.73
N PHE A 69 -4.98 -5.79 9.70
CA PHE A 69 -3.82 -5.20 10.37
C PHE A 69 -4.16 -4.67 11.76
N SER A 70 -5.24 -3.91 11.87
CA SER A 70 -5.66 -3.29 13.13
C SER A 70 -5.88 -4.31 14.23
N GLY A 71 -5.44 -3.98 15.45
CA GLY A 71 -5.53 -4.86 16.62
C GLY A 71 -4.42 -5.92 16.71
N LYS A 72 -3.54 -6.01 15.71
CA LYS A 72 -2.40 -6.94 15.71
C LYS A 72 -1.10 -6.22 16.04
N ASP A 73 -0.29 -6.80 16.92
CA ASP A 73 1.08 -6.38 17.18
C ASP A 73 2.02 -6.83 16.05
N PRO A 74 3.26 -6.32 15.96
CA PRO A 74 4.17 -6.64 14.85
C PRO A 74 4.65 -8.08 14.82
N SER A 75 4.34 -8.91 15.79
CA SER A 75 4.63 -10.35 15.74
C SER A 75 3.72 -11.09 14.75
N LYS A 76 2.61 -10.50 14.36
CA LYS A 76 1.63 -11.05 13.42
C LYS A 76 2.04 -10.70 12.00
N VAL A 77 2.39 -11.71 11.22
CA VAL A 77 2.87 -11.55 9.83
C VAL A 77 1.82 -10.92 8.91
N ASP A 78 0.53 -11.12 9.15
CA ASP A 78 -0.54 -10.43 8.39
C ASP A 78 -0.29 -8.92 8.31
N ARG A 79 0.16 -8.31 9.40
CA ARG A 79 0.49 -6.88 9.46
C ARG A 79 1.93 -6.61 9.05
N SER A 80 2.88 -7.21 9.73
CA SER A 80 4.30 -6.87 9.58
C SER A 80 4.89 -7.31 8.24
N ALA A 81 4.47 -8.45 7.69
CA ALA A 81 4.91 -8.88 6.36
C ALA A 81 4.27 -8.04 5.23
N ALA A 82 3.03 -7.57 5.39
CA ALA A 82 2.43 -6.64 4.46
C ALA A 82 3.19 -5.31 4.43
N TYR A 83 3.66 -4.81 5.57
CA TYR A 83 4.52 -3.63 5.63
C TYR A 83 5.90 -3.88 5.00
N ALA A 84 6.49 -5.04 5.23
CA ALA A 84 7.74 -5.42 4.58
C ALA A 84 7.59 -5.53 3.06
N ALA A 85 6.53 -6.17 2.57
CA ALA A 85 6.23 -6.25 1.13
C ALA A 85 6.00 -4.86 0.52
N ARG A 86 5.31 -3.96 1.23
CA ARG A 86 5.17 -2.55 0.82
C ARG A 86 6.52 -1.86 0.68
N TYR A 87 7.38 -1.99 1.67
CA TYR A 87 8.72 -1.44 1.66
C TYR A 87 9.54 -1.94 0.46
N VAL A 88 9.52 -3.24 0.20
CA VAL A 88 10.20 -3.84 -0.96
C VAL A 88 9.66 -3.28 -2.27
N ALA A 89 8.34 -3.36 -2.50
CA ALA A 89 7.71 -2.90 -3.73
C ALA A 89 7.99 -1.41 -4.00
N LYS A 90 7.94 -0.59 -2.95
CA LYS A 90 8.21 0.85 -3.06
C LYS A 90 9.68 1.13 -3.44
N ASN A 91 10.64 0.39 -2.87
CA ASN A 91 12.04 0.53 -3.24
C ASN A 91 12.33 0.04 -4.67
N VAL A 92 11.68 -1.02 -5.14
CA VAL A 92 11.79 -1.50 -6.54
C VAL A 92 11.34 -0.43 -7.51
N VAL A 93 10.19 0.21 -7.25
CA VAL A 93 9.67 1.30 -8.11
C VAL A 93 10.56 2.53 -8.02
N ALA A 94 10.95 2.97 -6.82
CA ALA A 94 11.82 4.13 -6.62
C ALA A 94 13.22 3.94 -7.24
N ALA A 95 13.73 2.70 -7.29
CA ALA A 95 14.97 2.36 -8.00
C ALA A 95 14.83 2.45 -9.54
N GLY A 96 13.61 2.58 -10.05
CA GLY A 96 13.33 2.61 -11.48
C GLY A 96 13.46 1.24 -12.16
N LEU A 97 13.31 0.14 -11.40
CA LEU A 97 13.34 -1.22 -11.96
C LEU A 97 12.05 -1.58 -12.68
N ALA A 98 10.93 -0.99 -12.26
CA ALA A 98 9.62 -1.10 -12.87
C ALA A 98 8.77 0.13 -12.50
N ASP A 99 7.73 0.46 -13.28
CA ASP A 99 6.78 1.53 -12.94
C ASP A 99 5.71 1.05 -11.95
N ARG A 100 5.47 -0.27 -11.91
CA ARG A 100 4.52 -0.92 -11.00
C ARG A 100 5.16 -2.20 -10.44
N CYS A 101 4.94 -2.45 -9.15
CA CYS A 101 5.46 -3.66 -8.51
C CYS A 101 4.48 -4.17 -7.45
N GLU A 102 4.11 -5.42 -7.54
CA GLU A 102 3.37 -6.16 -6.52
C GLU A 102 4.23 -7.31 -6.01
N VAL A 103 4.36 -7.43 -4.70
CA VAL A 103 5.16 -8.48 -4.05
C VAL A 103 4.24 -9.36 -3.21
N GLN A 104 4.22 -10.64 -3.51
CA GLN A 104 3.52 -11.65 -2.71
C GLN A 104 4.54 -12.50 -1.94
N VAL A 105 4.34 -12.62 -0.64
CA VAL A 105 5.19 -13.42 0.25
C VAL A 105 4.35 -14.46 0.97
N ALA A 106 4.78 -15.71 0.94
CA ALA A 106 4.12 -16.80 1.65
C ALA A 106 5.02 -17.34 2.77
N TYR A 107 4.45 -17.59 3.93
CA TYR A 107 5.14 -18.17 5.09
C TYR A 107 4.48 -19.47 5.54
N ALA A 108 5.30 -20.37 6.10
CA ALA A 108 4.83 -21.53 6.83
C ALA A 108 5.10 -21.36 8.33
N ILE A 109 4.15 -21.75 9.18
CA ILE A 109 4.30 -21.69 10.62
C ILE A 109 5.53 -22.51 11.05
N GLY A 110 6.39 -21.92 11.87
CA GLY A 110 7.62 -22.55 12.35
C GLY A 110 8.81 -22.46 11.38
N VAL A 111 8.65 -21.89 10.19
CA VAL A 111 9.72 -21.67 9.22
C VAL A 111 10.01 -20.18 9.12
N ALA A 112 11.24 -19.78 9.43
CA ALA A 112 11.63 -18.36 9.46
C ALA A 112 11.71 -17.73 8.06
N HIS A 113 12.24 -18.45 7.09
CA HIS A 113 12.32 -17.97 5.71
C HIS A 113 10.97 -18.08 5.01
N PRO A 114 10.63 -17.12 4.13
CA PRO A 114 9.46 -17.27 3.28
C PRO A 114 9.59 -18.55 2.42
N VAL A 115 8.47 -19.27 2.26
CA VAL A 115 8.42 -20.46 1.40
C VAL A 115 8.24 -20.09 -0.07
N SER A 116 7.75 -18.89 -0.34
CA SER A 116 7.62 -18.34 -1.69
C SER A 116 7.63 -16.83 -1.66
N VAL A 117 8.32 -16.22 -2.63
CA VAL A 117 8.24 -14.79 -2.94
C VAL A 117 7.97 -14.66 -4.42
N MET A 118 6.90 -14.01 -4.80
CA MET A 118 6.54 -13.73 -6.18
C MET A 118 6.52 -12.23 -6.41
N VAL A 119 7.01 -11.81 -7.57
CA VAL A 119 7.06 -10.41 -7.99
C VAL A 119 6.29 -10.27 -9.30
N GLU A 120 5.38 -9.33 -9.35
CA GLU A 120 4.61 -8.98 -10.54
C GLU A 120 4.82 -7.50 -10.87
N THR A 121 5.24 -7.22 -12.08
CA THR A 121 5.56 -5.87 -12.57
C THR A 121 4.60 -5.37 -13.63
N PHE A 122 3.63 -6.19 -14.00
CA PHE A 122 2.56 -5.85 -14.96
C PHE A 122 3.11 -5.41 -16.34
N GLY A 123 4.25 -5.96 -16.77
CA GLY A 123 4.90 -5.61 -18.04
C GLY A 123 5.56 -4.22 -18.04
N THR A 124 5.83 -3.65 -16.87
CA THR A 124 6.49 -2.32 -16.75
C THR A 124 7.95 -2.41 -16.32
N GLU A 125 8.50 -3.60 -16.25
CA GLU A 125 9.89 -3.84 -15.85
C GLU A 125 10.90 -3.27 -16.87
N ARG A 126 12.00 -2.72 -16.36
CA ARG A 126 13.15 -2.24 -17.12
C ARG A 126 14.36 -3.18 -17.09
N VAL A 127 14.27 -4.19 -16.21
CA VAL A 127 15.21 -5.33 -16.13
C VAL A 127 14.40 -6.61 -15.99
N PRO A 128 14.90 -7.79 -16.39
CA PRO A 128 14.11 -9.02 -16.32
C PRO A 128 13.53 -9.28 -14.92
N ASN A 129 12.30 -9.72 -14.84
CA ASN A 129 11.60 -10.03 -13.57
C ASN A 129 12.41 -10.98 -12.67
N LEU A 130 13.12 -11.95 -13.28
CA LEU A 130 14.01 -12.82 -12.53
C LEU A 130 15.11 -12.04 -11.81
N ARG A 131 15.70 -11.03 -12.48
CA ARG A 131 16.73 -10.19 -11.87
C ARG A 131 16.17 -9.33 -10.74
N ILE A 132 14.95 -8.79 -10.89
CA ILE A 132 14.27 -8.05 -9.81
C ILE A 132 14.08 -8.97 -8.60
N ARG A 133 13.67 -10.21 -8.83
CA ARG A 133 13.48 -11.21 -7.77
C ARG A 133 14.80 -11.53 -7.05
N GLU A 134 15.89 -11.74 -7.78
CA GLU A 134 17.23 -11.97 -7.22
C GLU A 134 17.68 -10.78 -6.36
N LEU A 135 17.51 -9.55 -6.86
CA LEU A 135 17.83 -8.33 -6.12
C LEU A 135 17.02 -8.20 -4.83
N ILE A 136 15.75 -8.59 -4.85
CA ILE A 136 14.94 -8.61 -3.64
C ILE A 136 15.51 -9.60 -2.62
N ASP A 137 15.87 -10.80 -3.04
CA ASP A 137 16.44 -11.82 -2.15
C ASP A 137 17.83 -11.43 -1.62
N GLU A 138 18.64 -10.69 -2.41
CA GLU A 138 19.96 -10.21 -2.03
C GLU A 138 19.90 -9.04 -1.02
N HIS A 139 18.97 -8.11 -1.20
CA HIS A 139 18.95 -6.82 -0.47
C HIS A 139 17.92 -6.75 0.67
N PHE A 140 16.95 -7.67 0.72
CA PHE A 140 15.90 -7.66 1.75
C PHE A 140 15.82 -8.99 2.49
N ASP A 141 16.02 -8.92 3.78
CA ASP A 141 15.78 -10.08 4.65
C ASP A 141 14.29 -10.15 5.01
N LEU A 142 13.57 -11.02 4.32
CA LEU A 142 12.13 -11.21 4.52
C LEU A 142 11.78 -12.15 5.66
N ARG A 143 12.71 -12.51 6.54
CA ARG A 143 12.39 -13.23 7.78
C ARG A 143 11.66 -12.31 8.75
N PRO A 144 10.57 -12.77 9.41
CA PRO A 144 9.77 -11.91 10.29
C PRO A 144 10.54 -11.18 11.39
N GLY A 145 11.54 -11.84 11.99
CA GLY A 145 12.40 -11.22 12.98
C GLY A 145 13.29 -10.10 12.44
N ALA A 146 13.73 -10.24 11.18
CA ALA A 146 14.60 -9.27 10.53
C ALA A 146 13.82 -8.01 10.13
N PHE A 147 12.73 -8.14 9.35
CA PHE A 147 12.01 -6.95 8.88
C PHE A 147 11.33 -6.18 10.02
N ARG A 148 10.89 -6.82 11.10
CA ARG A 148 10.41 -6.11 12.29
C ARG A 148 11.48 -5.23 12.91
N LYS A 149 12.75 -5.66 12.85
CA LYS A 149 13.89 -4.92 13.38
C LYS A 149 14.30 -3.76 12.48
N TYR A 150 14.53 -3.98 11.17
CA TYR A 150 15.00 -2.89 10.30
C TYR A 150 13.90 -1.87 9.95
N LEU A 151 12.62 -2.26 9.96
CA LEU A 151 11.48 -1.33 9.88
C LEU A 151 11.10 -0.73 11.23
N ASP A 152 11.78 -1.11 12.31
CA ASP A 152 11.56 -0.60 13.66
C ASP A 152 10.08 -0.66 14.10
N LEU A 153 9.43 -1.79 13.82
CA LEU A 153 7.99 -1.99 14.04
C LEU A 153 7.61 -2.20 15.51
N HIS A 154 8.58 -2.26 16.42
CA HIS A 154 8.33 -2.40 17.85
C HIS A 154 7.99 -1.08 18.55
N ARG A 155 8.19 0.06 17.87
CA ARG A 155 7.77 1.36 18.39
C ARG A 155 6.25 1.52 18.41
N PRO A 156 5.69 2.40 19.25
CA PRO A 156 4.25 2.66 19.32
C PRO A 156 3.77 3.56 18.17
N VAL A 157 3.93 3.11 16.91
CA VAL A 157 3.64 3.89 15.68
C VAL A 157 2.26 3.61 15.09
N PHE A 158 1.55 2.62 15.59
CA PHE A 158 0.36 2.10 14.91
C PHE A 158 -0.93 2.91 15.15
N GLN A 159 -0.98 3.77 16.15
CA GLN A 159 -2.16 4.59 16.41
C GLN A 159 -2.56 5.43 15.19
N LYS A 160 -1.57 6.00 14.49
CA LYS A 160 -1.78 6.82 13.30
C LYS A 160 -2.40 6.05 12.12
N THR A 161 -2.27 4.71 12.10
CA THR A 161 -2.85 3.86 11.05
C THR A 161 -4.34 3.60 11.25
N ALA A 162 -4.92 4.02 12.38
CA ALA A 162 -6.34 3.84 12.66
C ALA A 162 -7.25 4.73 11.79
N ALA A 163 -6.68 5.73 11.13
CA ALA A 163 -7.38 6.61 10.20
C ALA A 163 -6.57 6.78 8.92
N TYR A 164 -7.25 6.96 7.78
CA TYR A 164 -6.67 7.23 6.45
C TYR A 164 -5.76 6.12 5.88
N GLY A 165 -5.94 4.89 6.33
CA GLY A 165 -5.21 3.73 5.81
C GLY A 165 -3.76 3.62 6.29
N HIS A 166 -3.09 2.57 5.83
CA HIS A 166 -1.76 2.19 6.28
C HIS A 166 -0.66 2.55 5.29
N PHE A 167 -0.99 2.81 4.01
CA PHE A 167 -0.04 2.98 2.92
C PHE A 167 -0.20 4.31 2.19
N GLY A 168 0.86 4.72 1.46
CA GLY A 168 0.85 5.93 0.66
C GLY A 168 0.91 7.23 1.46
N ARG A 169 1.41 7.20 2.69
CA ARG A 169 1.50 8.37 3.59
C ARG A 169 2.96 8.69 3.92
N GLU A 170 3.34 9.93 3.78
CA GLU A 170 4.69 10.43 4.04
C GLU A 170 4.94 10.78 5.53
N ASP A 171 4.36 10.04 6.45
CA ASP A 171 4.62 10.17 7.88
C ASP A 171 5.97 9.50 8.20
N HIS A 172 6.88 10.23 8.86
CA HIS A 172 8.22 9.71 9.19
C HIS A 172 8.19 8.44 10.06
N ASP A 173 7.11 8.20 10.80
CA ASP A 173 6.91 6.98 11.58
C ASP A 173 6.58 5.77 10.71
N PHE A 174 6.13 5.97 9.48
CA PHE A 174 5.78 4.91 8.56
C PHE A 174 7.00 4.43 7.78
N THR A 175 7.85 3.70 8.49
CA THR A 175 9.14 3.22 7.98
C THR A 175 9.02 2.34 6.73
N TRP A 176 7.87 1.73 6.52
CA TRP A 176 7.56 0.93 5.33
C TRP A 176 7.34 1.76 4.05
N GLU A 177 7.28 3.08 4.19
CA GLU A 177 7.22 4.01 3.04
C GLU A 177 8.59 4.56 2.62
N ARG A 178 9.68 4.21 3.32
CA ARG A 178 11.03 4.65 2.97
C ARG A 178 11.51 4.03 1.66
N THR A 179 12.35 4.78 0.94
CA THR A 179 12.98 4.38 -0.31
C THR A 179 14.50 4.38 -0.23
N ASP A 180 15.02 4.16 0.97
CA ASP A 180 16.45 4.21 1.32
C ASP A 180 17.29 3.12 0.64
N LYS A 181 16.67 2.07 0.12
CA LYS A 181 17.33 1.01 -0.66
C LYS A 181 17.29 1.25 -2.19
N ALA A 182 16.60 2.29 -2.65
CA ALA A 182 16.38 2.50 -4.08
C ALA A 182 17.68 2.68 -4.87
N GLN A 183 18.62 3.47 -4.35
CA GLN A 183 19.89 3.72 -5.03
C GLN A 183 20.74 2.45 -5.12
N GLU A 184 20.85 1.69 -4.02
CA GLU A 184 21.57 0.42 -3.95
C GLU A 184 21.00 -0.61 -4.95
N LEU A 185 19.68 -0.74 -5.02
CA LEU A 185 19.01 -1.62 -5.98
C LEU A 185 19.28 -1.19 -7.44
N ARG A 186 19.23 0.11 -7.71
CA ARG A 186 19.48 0.66 -9.04
C ARG A 186 20.89 0.34 -9.53
N GLU A 187 21.89 0.54 -8.66
CA GLU A 187 23.28 0.25 -8.96
C GLU A 187 23.50 -1.25 -9.18
N ALA A 188 22.95 -2.11 -8.31
CA ALA A 188 23.03 -3.56 -8.42
C ALA A 188 22.32 -4.12 -9.66
N ALA A 189 21.31 -3.39 -10.17
CA ALA A 189 20.63 -3.71 -11.42
C ALA A 189 21.39 -3.26 -12.67
N GLY A 190 22.47 -2.47 -12.54
CA GLY A 190 23.24 -1.94 -13.67
C GLY A 190 22.57 -0.79 -14.43
N LEU A 191 21.59 -0.10 -13.81
CA LEU A 191 20.85 0.99 -14.46
C LEU A 191 21.54 2.36 -14.41
N GLY A 192 22.81 2.43 -14.01
CA GLY A 192 23.59 3.65 -13.96
C GLY A 192 23.11 4.70 -12.94
N ALA A 193 23.95 5.70 -12.67
CA ALA A 193 23.61 6.80 -11.75
C ALA A 193 22.58 7.74 -12.42
N GLY A 194 21.32 7.54 -12.15
CA GLY A 194 20.23 8.47 -12.47
C GLY A 194 19.48 8.85 -11.20
N ALA A 195 18.84 10.02 -11.18
CA ALA A 195 18.00 10.37 -10.04
C ALA A 195 16.90 9.30 -9.85
N PRO A 196 16.63 8.87 -8.60
CA PRO A 196 15.46 8.04 -8.30
C PRO A 196 14.19 8.77 -8.77
N VAL A 197 13.22 8.01 -9.27
CA VAL A 197 11.90 8.51 -9.70
C VAL A 197 11.04 8.82 -8.49
#